data_9dc01404767273e4988e3b6b59276e88
#
_entry.id   9dc01404767273e4988e3b6b59276e88
#
_cell.length_a   1.000
_cell.length_b   1.000
_cell.length_c   1.000
_cell.angle_alpha   90.00
_cell.angle_beta   90.00
_cell.angle_gamma   90.00
#
_symmetry.space_group_name_H-M   'P 1'
#
loop_
_entity.id
_entity.type
_entity.pdbx_description
1 polymer ?
#
loop_
_entity_poly.entity_id
_entity_poly.type
_entity_poly.pdbx_seq_one_letter_code
_entity_poly.pdbx_strand_id
1 'polypeptide(L)'
;MNQTKKLTDGALWTAIFIVLLLITIFVPVISILFIFLLPLPFIIYTYKYNWKAALLMFVASLLLSFIVATIISLPLTVLAGLGGIMIGHAIHMRLTAYETWARGAVGFIGGLLFIFLLSQVVMGVNWNEEIDMLVEESLKTSQAIMEQAGLEQTPEQVDMIEDQMNLMKNLIPFGLALSAIVLAFLSQWVSYKFINRLENKTLRFPPFRNFQLPVGLIWIYFGALIISIIEMDMDSAIFMGVQNIIYMCVLFLTLQGFSFIFFYAHLKGISKAFPIIFVIVTLIFPFFLLYLVRIIGII
;
A
#
# COMPACT_ATOMS: atom_id res chain seq x y z
N MET A 1 -11.32 1.16 34.39
CA MET A 1 -11.81 1.97 33.24
C MET A 1 -13.29 1.71 33.07
N ASN A 2 -14.12 2.75 32.99
CA ASN A 2 -15.59 2.63 33.01
C ASN A 2 -16.08 1.95 31.72
N GLN A 3 -16.72 0.80 31.83
CA GLN A 3 -17.24 0.01 30.67
C GLN A 3 -18.25 0.81 29.83
N THR A 4 -19.07 1.63 30.50
CA THR A 4 -20.06 2.51 29.86
C THR A 4 -19.37 3.50 28.90
N LYS A 5 -18.29 4.16 29.34
CA LYS A 5 -17.53 5.10 28.50
C LYS A 5 -16.94 4.42 27.29
N LYS A 6 -16.42 3.20 27.44
CA LYS A 6 -15.87 2.41 26.33
C LYS A 6 -16.94 2.10 25.27
N LEU A 7 -18.13 1.71 25.69
CA LEU A 7 -19.25 1.42 24.76
C LEU A 7 -19.72 2.70 24.05
N THR A 8 -19.88 3.79 24.78
CA THR A 8 -20.29 5.09 24.21
C THR A 8 -19.27 5.60 23.18
N ASP A 9 -17.97 5.56 23.51
CA ASP A 9 -16.91 5.93 22.56
C ASP A 9 -16.92 4.99 21.33
N GLY A 10 -17.16 3.68 21.53
CA GLY A 10 -17.28 2.72 20.43
C GLY A 10 -18.43 3.06 19.48
N ALA A 11 -19.59 3.37 20.03
CA ALA A 11 -20.75 3.79 19.23
C ALA A 11 -20.47 5.11 18.46
N LEU A 12 -19.82 6.09 19.11
CA LEU A 12 -19.45 7.34 18.47
C LEU A 12 -18.47 7.11 17.29
N TRP A 13 -17.42 6.35 17.52
CA TRP A 13 -16.43 6.07 16.46
C TRP A 13 -17.01 5.21 15.33
N THR A 14 -17.94 4.29 15.63
CA THR A 14 -18.70 3.56 14.61
C THR A 14 -19.56 4.50 13.77
N ALA A 15 -20.26 5.45 14.39
CA ALA A 15 -21.06 6.44 13.68
C ALA A 15 -20.20 7.32 12.76
N ILE A 16 -19.05 7.81 13.26
CA ILE A 16 -18.09 8.56 12.44
C ILE A 16 -17.60 7.72 11.26
N PHE A 17 -17.29 6.44 11.48
CA PHE A 17 -16.89 5.52 10.42
C PHE A 17 -17.97 5.40 9.34
N ILE A 18 -19.23 5.18 9.72
CA ILE A 18 -20.35 5.05 8.77
C ILE A 18 -20.53 6.33 7.95
N VAL A 19 -20.42 7.50 8.57
CA VAL A 19 -20.48 8.79 7.83
C VAL A 19 -19.34 8.89 6.81
N LEU A 20 -18.10 8.58 7.21
CA LEU A 20 -16.95 8.58 6.31
C LEU A 20 -17.13 7.57 5.16
N LEU A 21 -17.66 6.39 5.45
CA LEU A 21 -17.94 5.35 4.47
C LEU A 21 -18.96 5.81 3.44
N LEU A 22 -20.08 6.42 3.88
CA LEU A 22 -21.09 6.96 2.98
C LEU A 22 -20.52 8.07 2.08
N ILE A 23 -19.71 8.97 2.62
CA ILE A 23 -19.04 9.98 1.82
C ILE A 23 -18.11 9.31 0.78
N THR A 24 -17.36 8.29 1.18
CA THR A 24 -16.46 7.56 0.27
C THR A 24 -17.22 6.88 -0.87
N ILE A 25 -18.39 6.32 -0.61
CA ILE A 25 -19.17 5.58 -1.62
C ILE A 25 -19.95 6.55 -2.54
N PHE A 26 -20.58 7.59 -1.97
CA PHE A 26 -21.52 8.42 -2.70
C PHE A 26 -20.95 9.73 -3.25
N VAL A 27 -19.70 10.12 -2.90
CA VAL A 27 -19.06 11.35 -3.36
C VAL A 27 -17.77 11.03 -4.13
N PRO A 28 -17.84 10.73 -5.45
CA PRO A 28 -16.72 10.18 -6.23
C PRO A 28 -15.45 11.04 -6.20
N VAL A 29 -15.59 12.37 -6.32
CA VAL A 29 -14.45 13.30 -6.42
C VAL A 29 -13.61 13.31 -5.15
N ILE A 30 -14.22 13.10 -3.98
CA ILE A 30 -13.56 13.20 -2.68
C ILE A 30 -13.19 11.81 -2.15
N SER A 31 -13.72 10.73 -2.74
CA SER A 31 -13.53 9.35 -2.29
C SER A 31 -12.05 8.97 -2.10
N ILE A 32 -11.17 9.40 -3.01
CA ILE A 32 -9.73 9.12 -2.94
C ILE A 32 -9.10 9.65 -1.64
N LEU A 33 -9.52 10.82 -1.17
CA LEU A 33 -9.02 11.37 0.08
C LEU A 33 -9.62 10.66 1.30
N PHE A 34 -10.91 10.31 1.23
CA PHE A 34 -11.62 9.70 2.34
C PHE A 34 -11.22 8.24 2.57
N ILE A 35 -10.73 7.52 1.55
CA ILE A 35 -10.24 6.15 1.71
C ILE A 35 -9.08 6.07 2.74
N PHE A 36 -8.24 7.10 2.83
CA PHE A 36 -7.17 7.18 3.82
C PHE A 36 -7.66 7.57 5.22
N LEU A 37 -8.87 8.15 5.32
CA LEU A 37 -9.51 8.53 6.57
C LEU A 37 -10.36 7.42 7.16
N LEU A 38 -10.86 6.48 6.32
CA LEU A 38 -11.71 5.36 6.75
C LEU A 38 -11.10 4.53 7.90
N PRO A 39 -9.80 4.23 7.95
CA PRO A 39 -9.20 3.49 9.07
C PRO A 39 -9.09 4.29 10.36
N LEU A 40 -9.17 5.63 10.30
CA LEU A 40 -8.93 6.53 11.43
C LEU A 40 -9.80 6.23 12.67
N PRO A 41 -11.12 6.02 12.56
CA PRO A 41 -11.96 5.65 13.69
C PRO A 41 -11.51 4.37 14.39
N PHE A 42 -11.14 3.35 13.62
CA PHE A 42 -10.60 2.09 14.15
C PHE A 42 -9.24 2.29 14.81
N ILE A 43 -8.35 3.08 14.21
CA ILE A 43 -7.02 3.38 14.76
C ILE A 43 -7.15 4.05 16.13
N ILE A 44 -7.96 5.12 16.23
CA ILE A 44 -8.10 5.91 17.45
C ILE A 44 -8.76 5.07 18.54
N TYR A 45 -9.81 4.35 18.21
CA TYR A 45 -10.52 3.52 19.18
C TYR A 45 -9.65 2.37 19.68
N THR A 46 -8.91 1.68 18.79
CA THR A 46 -7.99 0.59 19.15
C THR A 46 -6.82 1.11 19.99
N TYR A 47 -6.24 2.24 19.62
CA TYR A 47 -5.19 2.91 20.40
C TYR A 47 -5.64 3.17 21.84
N LYS A 48 -6.89 3.66 22.02
CA LYS A 48 -7.43 4.02 23.34
C LYS A 48 -7.85 2.80 24.17
N TYR A 49 -8.47 1.79 23.56
CA TYR A 49 -9.18 0.70 24.25
C TYR A 49 -8.65 -0.71 24.00
N ASN A 50 -7.59 -0.87 23.18
CA ASN A 50 -7.03 -2.15 22.76
C ASN A 50 -7.86 -2.88 21.68
N TRP A 51 -7.23 -3.85 21.01
CA TRP A 51 -7.76 -4.59 19.88
C TRP A 51 -9.04 -5.39 20.18
N LYS A 52 -9.17 -5.97 21.41
CA LYS A 52 -10.36 -6.72 21.81
C LYS A 52 -11.63 -5.87 21.77
N ALA A 53 -11.53 -4.61 22.17
CA ALA A 53 -12.65 -3.68 22.08
C ALA A 53 -12.95 -3.27 20.63
N ALA A 54 -11.88 -3.08 19.85
CA ALA A 54 -11.98 -2.69 18.46
C ALA A 54 -12.62 -3.78 17.60
N LEU A 55 -12.44 -5.06 17.93
CA LEU A 55 -13.17 -6.15 17.26
C LEU A 55 -14.69 -6.01 17.40
N LEU A 56 -15.17 -5.60 18.56
CA LEU A 56 -16.59 -5.39 18.78
C LEU A 56 -17.12 -4.20 17.95
N MET A 57 -16.36 -3.11 17.92
CA MET A 57 -16.63 -1.97 17.03
C MET A 57 -16.61 -2.40 15.56
N PHE A 58 -15.66 -3.25 15.16
CA PHE A 58 -15.52 -3.74 13.79
C PHE A 58 -16.75 -4.57 13.36
N VAL A 59 -17.19 -5.52 14.19
CA VAL A 59 -18.39 -6.31 13.92
C VAL A 59 -19.61 -5.41 13.82
N ALA A 60 -19.78 -4.44 14.73
CA ALA A 60 -20.88 -3.48 14.67
C ALA A 60 -20.82 -2.64 13.37
N SER A 61 -19.60 -2.20 12.96
CA SER A 61 -19.41 -1.47 11.73
C SER A 61 -19.74 -2.30 10.48
N LEU A 62 -19.39 -3.60 10.47
CA LEU A 62 -19.76 -4.51 9.38
C LEU A 62 -21.28 -4.67 9.25
N LEU A 63 -21.98 -4.87 10.36
CA LEU A 63 -23.44 -5.01 10.35
C LEU A 63 -24.11 -3.71 9.88
N LEU A 64 -23.69 -2.57 10.42
CA LEU A 64 -24.28 -1.28 10.05
C LEU A 64 -23.95 -0.89 8.61
N SER A 65 -22.73 -1.12 8.14
CA SER A 65 -22.35 -0.82 6.76
C SER A 65 -23.17 -1.66 5.77
N PHE A 66 -23.39 -2.94 6.07
CA PHE A 66 -24.23 -3.81 5.26
C PHE A 66 -25.67 -3.32 5.16
N ILE A 67 -26.24 -2.86 6.29
CA ILE A 67 -27.63 -2.34 6.34
C ILE A 67 -27.75 -1.04 5.54
N VAL A 68 -26.76 -0.14 5.64
CA VAL A 68 -26.85 1.22 5.10
C VAL A 68 -26.39 1.31 3.63
N ALA A 69 -25.38 0.53 3.24
CA ALA A 69 -24.75 0.61 1.93
C ALA A 69 -24.55 -0.76 1.24
N THR A 70 -25.31 -1.78 1.68
CA THR A 70 -25.35 -3.13 1.11
C THR A 70 -24.00 -3.86 1.10
N ILE A 71 -23.91 -4.97 0.36
CA ILE A 71 -22.69 -5.80 0.26
C ILE A 71 -21.48 -5.04 -0.30
N ILE A 72 -21.70 -3.99 -1.10
CA ILE A 72 -20.65 -3.19 -1.72
C ILE A 72 -19.78 -2.46 -0.67
N SER A 73 -20.34 -2.19 0.51
CA SER A 73 -19.61 -1.51 1.60
C SER A 73 -18.69 -2.43 2.40
N LEU A 74 -18.92 -3.74 2.37
CA LEU A 74 -18.16 -4.71 3.17
C LEU A 74 -16.67 -4.71 2.85
N PRO A 75 -16.24 -4.71 1.56
CA PRO A 75 -14.84 -4.62 1.19
C PRO A 75 -14.10 -3.46 1.85
N LEU A 76 -14.66 -2.26 1.75
CA LEU A 76 -14.08 -1.05 2.34
C LEU A 76 -14.06 -1.10 3.87
N THR A 77 -15.11 -1.65 4.47
CA THR A 77 -15.21 -1.81 5.93
C THR A 77 -14.16 -2.77 6.46
N VAL A 78 -13.95 -3.91 5.78
CA VAL A 78 -12.92 -4.90 6.16
C VAL A 78 -11.53 -4.32 5.97
N LEU A 79 -11.27 -3.66 4.85
CA LEU A 79 -9.98 -3.00 4.57
C LEU A 79 -9.64 -1.99 5.66
N ALA A 80 -10.56 -1.07 5.96
CA ALA A 80 -10.38 -0.04 6.97
C ALA A 80 -10.25 -0.62 8.38
N GLY A 81 -11.06 -1.62 8.71
CA GLY A 81 -11.07 -2.26 10.03
C GLY A 81 -9.77 -3.02 10.31
N LEU A 82 -9.35 -3.91 9.41
CA LEU A 82 -8.12 -4.70 9.59
C LEU A 82 -6.89 -3.80 9.65
N GLY A 83 -6.70 -2.91 8.68
CA GLY A 83 -5.61 -1.95 8.67
C GLY A 83 -5.62 -1.04 9.90
N GLY A 84 -6.79 -0.50 10.24
CA GLY A 84 -6.95 0.41 11.37
C GLY A 84 -6.70 -0.26 12.73
N ILE A 85 -7.20 -1.48 12.95
CA ILE A 85 -6.97 -2.23 14.19
C ILE A 85 -5.49 -2.56 14.35
N MET A 86 -4.81 -3.00 13.28
CA MET A 86 -3.38 -3.34 13.34
C MET A 86 -2.52 -2.13 13.67
N ILE A 87 -2.77 -0.98 13.02
CA ILE A 87 -2.07 0.28 13.33
C ILE A 87 -2.38 0.74 14.76
N GLY A 88 -3.66 0.80 15.13
CA GLY A 88 -4.07 1.26 16.45
C GLY A 88 -3.52 0.39 17.57
N HIS A 89 -3.47 -0.92 17.37
CA HIS A 89 -2.88 -1.85 18.34
C HIS A 89 -1.37 -1.67 18.48
N ALA A 90 -0.66 -1.47 17.36
CA ALA A 90 0.77 -1.20 17.38
C ALA A 90 1.09 0.10 18.14
N ILE A 91 0.31 1.16 17.93
CA ILE A 91 0.45 2.41 18.68
C ILE A 91 0.14 2.21 20.18
N HIS A 92 -0.92 1.42 20.49
CA HIS A 92 -1.27 1.07 21.87
C HIS A 92 -0.13 0.37 22.60
N MET A 93 0.57 -0.54 21.90
CA MET A 93 1.76 -1.23 22.40
C MET A 93 3.02 -0.36 22.43
N ARG A 94 2.93 0.91 22.01
CA ARG A 94 4.06 1.86 21.93
C ARG A 94 5.21 1.38 21.05
N LEU A 95 4.89 0.68 19.97
CA LEU A 95 5.89 0.25 18.99
C LEU A 95 6.46 1.45 18.23
N THR A 96 7.61 1.26 17.60
CA THR A 96 8.22 2.28 16.75
C THR A 96 7.32 2.62 15.55
N ALA A 97 7.56 3.79 14.93
CA ALA A 97 6.75 4.22 13.79
C ALA A 97 6.85 3.25 12.61
N TYR A 98 8.03 2.68 12.36
CA TYR A 98 8.24 1.72 11.27
C TYR A 98 7.61 0.35 11.56
N GLU A 99 7.69 -0.15 12.80
CA GLU A 99 6.98 -1.37 13.21
C GLU A 99 5.46 -1.21 13.12
N THR A 100 4.95 -0.03 13.51
CA THR A 100 3.53 0.31 13.38
C THR A 100 3.11 0.32 11.92
N TRP A 101 3.93 0.91 11.05
CA TRP A 101 3.71 0.93 9.61
C TRP A 101 3.69 -0.48 9.01
N ALA A 102 4.68 -1.31 9.33
CA ALA A 102 4.75 -2.69 8.86
C ALA A 102 3.52 -3.51 9.29
N ARG A 103 3.10 -3.41 10.55
CA ARG A 103 1.86 -4.08 11.03
C ARG A 103 0.62 -3.55 10.31
N GLY A 104 0.55 -2.25 10.09
CA GLY A 104 -0.53 -1.65 9.30
C GLY A 104 -0.59 -2.20 7.89
N ALA A 105 0.57 -2.31 7.22
CA ALA A 105 0.65 -2.90 5.88
C ALA A 105 0.14 -4.34 5.85
N VAL A 106 0.51 -5.18 6.84
CA VAL A 106 -0.02 -6.55 6.98
C VAL A 106 -1.55 -6.54 7.14
N GLY A 107 -2.08 -5.63 7.95
CA GLY A 107 -3.53 -5.47 8.10
C GLY A 107 -4.25 -5.09 6.80
N PHE A 108 -3.67 -4.16 6.03
CA PHE A 108 -4.22 -3.78 4.72
C PHE A 108 -4.06 -4.87 3.67
N ILE A 109 -2.96 -5.63 3.66
CA ILE A 109 -2.81 -6.83 2.80
C ILE A 109 -3.93 -7.82 3.10
N GLY A 110 -4.19 -8.12 4.37
CA GLY A 110 -5.32 -8.97 4.76
C GLY A 110 -6.67 -8.44 4.29
N GLY A 111 -6.88 -7.13 4.34
CA GLY A 111 -8.08 -6.46 3.81
C GLY A 111 -8.20 -6.58 2.28
N LEU A 112 -7.12 -6.37 1.54
CA LEU A 112 -7.09 -6.50 0.08
C LEU A 112 -7.30 -7.96 -0.36
N LEU A 113 -6.71 -8.92 0.36
CA LEU A 113 -6.96 -10.35 0.12
C LEU A 113 -8.43 -10.71 0.37
N PHE A 114 -9.04 -10.14 1.40
CA PHE A 114 -10.46 -10.34 1.63
C PHE A 114 -11.31 -9.77 0.49
N ILE A 115 -10.98 -8.58 -0.02
CA ILE A 115 -11.66 -7.98 -1.18
C ILE A 115 -11.54 -8.91 -2.39
N PHE A 116 -10.35 -9.41 -2.67
CA PHE A 116 -10.08 -10.34 -3.77
C PHE A 116 -10.94 -11.61 -3.63
N LEU A 117 -10.93 -12.26 -2.47
CA LEU A 117 -11.71 -13.48 -2.23
C LEU A 117 -13.22 -13.22 -2.30
N LEU A 118 -13.70 -12.12 -1.72
CA LEU A 118 -15.12 -11.79 -1.74
C LEU A 118 -15.62 -11.51 -3.15
N SER A 119 -14.86 -10.77 -3.96
CA SER A 119 -15.23 -10.50 -5.35
C SER A 119 -15.28 -11.77 -6.18
N GLN A 120 -14.35 -12.69 -5.97
CA GLN A 120 -14.30 -13.95 -6.70
C GLN A 120 -15.42 -14.92 -6.29
N VAL A 121 -15.64 -15.11 -4.97
CA VAL A 121 -16.56 -16.11 -4.45
C VAL A 121 -18.01 -15.62 -4.45
N VAL A 122 -18.24 -14.34 -4.11
CA VAL A 122 -19.60 -13.79 -3.91
C VAL A 122 -20.09 -13.06 -5.15
N MET A 123 -19.20 -12.31 -5.83
CA MET A 123 -19.57 -11.52 -7.01
C MET A 123 -19.33 -12.27 -8.33
N GLY A 124 -18.70 -13.46 -8.28
CA GLY A 124 -18.40 -14.28 -9.46
C GLY A 124 -17.38 -13.66 -10.41
N VAL A 125 -16.58 -12.69 -9.94
CA VAL A 125 -15.57 -12.03 -10.76
C VAL A 125 -14.42 -12.98 -11.01
N ASN A 126 -14.14 -13.29 -12.27
CA ASN A 126 -12.93 -14.00 -12.66
C ASN A 126 -11.82 -13.00 -12.97
N TRP A 127 -10.95 -12.76 -11.98
CA TRP A 127 -9.88 -11.76 -12.11
C TRP A 127 -8.94 -12.03 -13.30
N ASN A 128 -8.73 -13.28 -13.70
CA ASN A 128 -7.90 -13.58 -14.87
C ASN A 128 -8.57 -13.06 -16.14
N GLU A 129 -9.85 -13.36 -16.34
CA GLU A 129 -10.61 -12.90 -17.50
C GLU A 129 -10.75 -11.36 -17.50
N GLU A 130 -11.02 -10.72 -16.34
CA GLU A 130 -11.10 -9.27 -16.24
C GLU A 130 -9.78 -8.59 -16.61
N ILE A 131 -8.66 -9.15 -16.16
CA ILE A 131 -7.33 -8.61 -16.49
C ILE A 131 -7.01 -8.83 -17.95
N ASP A 132 -7.32 -10.01 -18.51
CA ASP A 132 -7.13 -10.28 -19.94
C ASP A 132 -7.94 -9.31 -20.80
N MET A 133 -9.20 -9.05 -20.44
CA MET A 133 -10.03 -8.05 -21.13
C MET A 133 -9.44 -6.63 -21.04
N LEU A 134 -8.93 -6.21 -19.88
CA LEU A 134 -8.29 -4.91 -19.72
C LEU A 134 -7.01 -4.78 -20.56
N VAL A 135 -6.22 -5.84 -20.65
CA VAL A 135 -5.03 -5.90 -21.50
C VAL A 135 -5.42 -5.78 -22.97
N GLU A 136 -6.41 -6.55 -23.44
CA GLU A 136 -6.89 -6.51 -24.83
C GLU A 136 -7.47 -5.14 -25.19
N GLU A 137 -8.27 -4.52 -24.31
CA GLU A 137 -8.82 -3.16 -24.52
C GLU A 137 -7.70 -2.11 -24.57
N SER A 138 -6.68 -2.24 -23.73
CA SER A 138 -5.53 -1.34 -23.72
C SER A 138 -4.70 -1.46 -25.00
N LEU A 139 -4.52 -2.69 -25.52
CA LEU A 139 -3.86 -2.94 -26.80
C LEU A 139 -4.63 -2.31 -27.95
N LYS A 140 -5.95 -2.55 -28.04
CA LYS A 140 -6.82 -1.97 -29.06
C LYS A 140 -6.79 -0.44 -29.04
N THR A 141 -6.82 0.15 -27.83
CA THR A 141 -6.74 1.61 -27.65
C THR A 141 -5.39 2.15 -28.11
N SER A 142 -4.29 1.48 -27.77
CA SER A 142 -2.94 1.84 -28.21
C SER A 142 -2.82 1.79 -29.73
N GLN A 143 -3.33 0.72 -30.37
CA GLN A 143 -3.34 0.57 -31.82
C GLN A 143 -4.15 1.70 -32.48
N ALA A 144 -5.35 2.00 -32.00
CA ALA A 144 -6.19 3.07 -32.54
C ALA A 144 -5.52 4.47 -32.45
N ILE A 145 -4.80 4.74 -31.35
CA ILE A 145 -4.05 6.00 -31.18
C ILE A 145 -2.89 6.08 -32.19
N MET A 146 -2.17 4.98 -32.39
CA MET A 146 -1.05 4.93 -33.33
C MET A 146 -1.52 5.09 -34.78
N GLU A 147 -2.60 4.38 -35.17
CA GLU A 147 -3.21 4.54 -36.49
C GLU A 147 -3.67 5.99 -36.76
N GLN A 148 -4.30 6.64 -35.77
CA GLN A 148 -4.70 8.06 -35.88
C GLN A 148 -3.49 8.99 -36.02
N ALA A 149 -2.34 8.61 -35.42
CA ALA A 149 -1.09 9.35 -35.57
C ALA A 149 -0.36 9.06 -36.89
N GLY A 150 -0.90 8.19 -37.76
CA GLY A 150 -0.29 7.78 -39.03
C GLY A 150 0.95 6.89 -38.83
N LEU A 151 1.04 6.21 -37.69
CA LEU A 151 2.13 5.27 -37.36
C LEU A 151 1.61 3.85 -37.51
N GLU A 152 2.14 3.10 -38.48
CA GLU A 152 1.88 1.68 -38.59
C GLU A 152 2.73 0.92 -37.56
N GLN A 153 2.11 0.06 -36.77
CA GLN A 153 2.82 -0.82 -35.87
C GLN A 153 3.36 -2.02 -36.62
N THR A 154 4.62 -2.32 -36.41
CA THR A 154 5.18 -3.59 -36.89
C THR A 154 4.70 -4.75 -35.99
N PRO A 155 4.58 -5.99 -36.51
CA PRO A 155 4.24 -7.13 -35.68
C PRO A 155 5.12 -7.28 -34.44
N GLU A 156 6.43 -7.02 -34.58
CA GLU A 156 7.39 -7.05 -33.48
C GLU A 156 7.09 -6.04 -32.37
N GLN A 157 6.56 -4.85 -32.72
CA GLN A 157 6.14 -3.86 -31.73
C GLN A 157 4.88 -4.28 -30.97
N VAL A 158 3.95 -4.95 -31.66
CA VAL A 158 2.74 -5.49 -31.02
C VAL A 158 3.14 -6.58 -30.03
N ASP A 159 3.99 -7.53 -30.44
CA ASP A 159 4.50 -8.61 -29.57
C ASP A 159 5.23 -8.04 -28.34
N MET A 160 6.08 -7.02 -28.52
CA MET A 160 6.76 -6.36 -27.38
C MET A 160 5.77 -5.70 -26.40
N ILE A 161 4.70 -5.09 -26.88
CA ILE A 161 3.68 -4.47 -26.01
C ILE A 161 2.91 -5.57 -25.26
N GLU A 162 2.56 -6.66 -25.94
CA GLU A 162 1.86 -7.80 -25.35
C GLU A 162 2.72 -8.45 -24.24
N ASP A 163 3.99 -8.68 -24.49
CA ASP A 163 4.94 -9.18 -23.49
C ASP A 163 5.04 -8.25 -22.27
N GLN A 164 5.12 -6.94 -22.49
CA GLN A 164 5.14 -5.98 -21.38
C GLN A 164 3.85 -5.98 -20.57
N MET A 165 2.70 -6.14 -21.22
CA MET A 165 1.41 -6.22 -20.53
C MET A 165 1.28 -7.51 -19.72
N ASN A 166 1.76 -8.63 -20.25
CA ASN A 166 1.82 -9.89 -19.51
C ASN A 166 2.73 -9.81 -18.28
N LEU A 167 3.89 -9.15 -18.42
CA LEU A 167 4.74 -8.86 -17.26
C LEU A 167 4.03 -7.99 -16.19
N MET A 168 3.29 -6.95 -16.61
CA MET A 168 2.50 -6.13 -15.68
C MET A 168 1.41 -6.93 -14.96
N LYS A 169 0.74 -7.86 -15.67
CA LYS A 169 -0.23 -8.80 -15.07
C LYS A 169 0.40 -9.63 -13.95
N ASN A 170 1.62 -10.14 -14.18
CA ASN A 170 2.35 -10.91 -13.19
C ASN A 170 2.78 -10.10 -11.96
N LEU A 171 2.79 -8.76 -12.06
CA LEU A 171 3.13 -7.84 -10.98
C LEU A 171 1.93 -7.34 -10.15
N ILE A 172 0.72 -7.84 -10.40
CA ILE A 172 -0.47 -7.46 -9.60
C ILE A 172 -0.26 -7.70 -8.10
N PRO A 173 0.31 -8.84 -7.62
CA PRO A 173 0.57 -9.02 -6.20
C PRO A 173 1.52 -7.96 -5.62
N PHE A 174 2.55 -7.56 -6.37
CA PHE A 174 3.42 -6.44 -5.99
C PHE A 174 2.63 -5.12 -5.87
N GLY A 175 1.77 -4.82 -6.85
CA GLY A 175 0.91 -3.64 -6.85
C GLY A 175 -0.05 -3.59 -5.66
N LEU A 176 -0.66 -4.71 -5.30
CA LEU A 176 -1.53 -4.84 -4.12
C LEU A 176 -0.73 -4.62 -2.81
N ALA A 177 0.44 -5.24 -2.69
CA ALA A 177 1.30 -5.07 -1.53
C ALA A 177 1.81 -3.61 -1.41
N LEU A 178 2.20 -2.99 -2.52
CA LEU A 178 2.58 -1.58 -2.57
C LEU A 178 1.43 -0.67 -2.15
N SER A 179 0.22 -0.93 -2.63
CA SER A 179 -0.99 -0.19 -2.24
C SER A 179 -1.26 -0.30 -0.74
N ALA A 180 -1.13 -1.50 -0.17
CA ALA A 180 -1.27 -1.72 1.28
C ALA A 180 -0.22 -0.94 2.09
N ILE A 181 1.03 -0.90 1.63
CA ILE A 181 2.13 -0.17 2.25
C ILE A 181 1.85 1.35 2.25
N VAL A 182 1.37 1.88 1.12
CA VAL A 182 1.01 3.30 0.99
C VAL A 182 -0.21 3.63 1.85
N LEU A 183 -1.26 2.79 1.82
CA LEU A 183 -2.44 2.95 2.67
C LEU A 183 -2.06 2.98 4.16
N ALA A 184 -1.20 2.06 4.60
CA ALA A 184 -0.72 2.01 5.98
C ALA A 184 0.05 3.27 6.36
N PHE A 185 0.96 3.74 5.49
CA PHE A 185 1.74 4.94 5.74
C PHE A 185 0.86 6.17 5.88
N LEU A 186 -0.04 6.41 4.92
CA LEU A 186 -0.90 7.59 4.91
C LEU A 186 -1.91 7.57 6.06
N SER A 187 -2.54 6.41 6.32
CA SER A 187 -3.48 6.26 7.44
C SER A 187 -2.80 6.47 8.80
N GLN A 188 -1.59 5.94 8.99
CA GLN A 188 -0.81 6.15 10.21
C GLN A 188 -0.37 7.61 10.36
N TRP A 189 0.12 8.24 9.29
CA TRP A 189 0.56 9.63 9.31
C TRP A 189 -0.57 10.59 9.68
N VAL A 190 -1.75 10.39 9.09
CA VAL A 190 -2.96 11.14 9.42
C VAL A 190 -3.35 10.89 10.88
N SER A 191 -3.38 9.62 11.31
CA SER A 191 -3.76 9.24 12.67
C SER A 191 -2.84 9.83 13.73
N TYR A 192 -1.54 9.92 13.48
CA TYR A 192 -0.60 10.60 14.38
C TYR A 192 -0.98 12.07 14.60
N LYS A 193 -1.39 12.79 13.54
CA LYS A 193 -1.83 14.19 13.69
C LYS A 193 -3.09 14.29 14.55
N PHE A 194 -4.07 13.38 14.35
CA PHE A 194 -5.30 13.37 15.16
C PHE A 194 -5.02 12.99 16.61
N ILE A 195 -4.27 11.92 16.88
CA ILE A 195 -3.93 11.48 18.25
C ILE A 195 -3.13 12.56 18.98
N ASN A 196 -2.15 13.17 18.32
CA ASN A 196 -1.36 14.26 18.91
C ASN A 196 -2.25 15.43 19.34
N ARG A 197 -3.24 15.80 18.51
CA ARG A 197 -4.17 16.89 18.81
C ARG A 197 -5.17 16.53 19.93
N LEU A 198 -5.68 15.29 19.93
CA LEU A 198 -6.70 14.84 20.89
C LEU A 198 -6.11 14.52 22.28
N GLU A 199 -4.89 14.00 22.33
CA GLU A 199 -4.27 13.51 23.57
C GLU A 199 -2.95 14.19 23.94
N ASN A 200 -2.61 15.32 23.30
CA ASN A 200 -1.36 16.06 23.53
C ASN A 200 -0.10 15.16 23.47
N LYS A 201 -0.06 14.25 22.49
CA LYS A 201 1.09 13.38 22.21
C LYS A 201 2.01 13.99 21.16
N THR A 202 3.19 13.39 20.99
CA THR A 202 4.21 13.82 20.01
C THR A 202 4.61 12.66 19.08
N LEU A 203 3.64 11.86 18.65
CA LEU A 203 3.86 10.77 17.72
C LEU A 203 4.31 11.31 16.36
N ARG A 204 5.39 10.76 15.82
CA ARG A 204 5.92 11.18 14.52
C ARG A 204 6.75 10.07 13.89
N PHE A 205 6.84 10.10 12.57
CA PHE A 205 7.86 9.31 11.87
C PHE A 205 9.24 9.92 12.13
N PRO A 206 10.28 9.09 12.28
CA PRO A 206 11.65 9.56 12.26
C PRO A 206 11.95 10.32 10.96
N PRO A 207 12.94 11.23 10.94
CA PRO A 207 13.39 11.86 9.70
C PRO A 207 13.77 10.81 8.65
N PHE A 208 13.44 11.04 7.39
CA PHE A 208 13.67 10.08 6.29
C PHE A 208 15.14 9.62 6.20
N ARG A 209 16.10 10.48 6.51
CA ARG A 209 17.53 10.14 6.58
C ARG A 209 17.88 9.05 7.60
N ASN A 210 16.98 8.70 8.49
CA ASN A 210 17.16 7.64 9.49
C ASN A 210 16.40 6.35 9.10
N PHE A 211 15.88 6.29 7.88
CA PHE A 211 15.21 5.08 7.39
C PHE A 211 16.25 4.00 7.11
N GLN A 212 16.13 2.88 7.80
CA GLN A 212 17.00 1.72 7.67
C GLN A 212 16.15 0.46 7.62
N LEU A 213 16.51 -0.45 6.74
CA LEU A 213 15.88 -1.75 6.59
C LEU A 213 16.65 -2.80 7.39
N PRO A 214 15.95 -3.83 7.86
CA PRO A 214 16.63 -4.96 8.49
C PRO A 214 17.51 -5.68 7.47
N VAL A 215 18.70 -6.10 7.89
CA VAL A 215 19.68 -6.84 7.05
C VAL A 215 19.06 -8.09 6.40
N GLY A 216 18.07 -8.70 7.04
CA GLY A 216 17.34 -9.84 6.49
C GLY A 216 16.72 -9.57 5.11
N LEU A 217 16.31 -8.33 4.80
CA LEU A 217 15.77 -7.99 3.50
C LEU A 217 16.81 -8.12 2.37
N ILE A 218 18.07 -7.83 2.66
CA ILE A 218 19.18 -7.99 1.71
C ILE A 218 19.37 -9.49 1.38
N TRP A 219 19.29 -10.36 2.39
CA TRP A 219 19.38 -11.80 2.18
C TRP A 219 18.19 -12.36 1.40
N ILE A 220 16.98 -11.85 1.66
CA ILE A 220 15.79 -12.19 0.87
C ILE A 220 15.98 -11.78 -0.59
N TYR A 221 16.51 -10.58 -0.83
CA TYR A 221 16.80 -10.09 -2.19
C TYR A 221 17.80 -10.99 -2.93
N PHE A 222 18.92 -11.32 -2.29
CA PHE A 222 19.93 -12.22 -2.90
C PHE A 222 19.38 -13.63 -3.12
N GLY A 223 18.63 -14.18 -2.17
CA GLY A 223 17.97 -15.47 -2.33
C GLY A 223 17.00 -15.49 -3.50
N ALA A 224 16.19 -14.44 -3.63
CA ALA A 224 15.27 -14.27 -4.74
C ALA A 224 16.00 -14.16 -6.09
N LEU A 225 17.12 -13.42 -6.15
CA LEU A 225 17.94 -13.34 -7.37
C LEU A 225 18.51 -14.70 -7.77
N ILE A 226 19.00 -15.50 -6.81
CA ILE A 226 19.51 -16.85 -7.08
C ILE A 226 18.41 -17.74 -7.65
N ILE A 227 17.23 -17.73 -7.02
CA ILE A 227 16.09 -18.53 -7.51
C ILE A 227 15.66 -18.08 -8.90
N SER A 228 15.62 -16.78 -9.18
CA SER A 228 15.27 -16.23 -10.49
C SER A 228 16.24 -16.63 -11.61
N ILE A 229 17.51 -16.95 -11.27
CA ILE A 229 18.49 -17.45 -12.25
C ILE A 229 18.31 -18.96 -12.51
N ILE A 230 17.92 -19.72 -11.47
CA ILE A 230 17.72 -21.17 -11.57
C ILE A 230 16.41 -21.49 -12.30
N GLU A 231 15.35 -20.76 -11.97
CA GLU A 231 14.02 -20.93 -12.56
C GLU A 231 13.90 -20.08 -13.82
N MET A 232 14.05 -20.74 -14.99
CA MET A 232 14.02 -20.08 -16.30
C MET A 232 12.62 -20.07 -16.94
N ASP A 233 11.66 -20.81 -16.39
CA ASP A 233 10.30 -20.83 -16.88
C ASP A 233 9.54 -19.60 -16.39
N MET A 234 9.33 -18.63 -17.29
CA MET A 234 8.69 -17.35 -17.00
C MET A 234 7.21 -17.49 -16.62
N ASP A 235 6.58 -18.58 -17.03
CA ASP A 235 5.17 -18.87 -16.75
C ASP A 235 4.98 -19.64 -15.44
N SER A 236 6.07 -20.06 -14.80
CA SER A 236 5.99 -20.78 -13.54
C SER A 236 5.52 -19.85 -12.40
N ALA A 237 4.66 -20.37 -11.52
CA ALA A 237 4.22 -19.64 -10.32
C ALA A 237 5.39 -19.27 -9.39
N ILE A 238 6.48 -20.03 -9.42
CA ILE A 238 7.70 -19.78 -8.65
C ILE A 238 8.39 -18.52 -9.21
N PHE A 239 8.60 -18.46 -10.54
CA PHE A 239 9.21 -17.30 -11.18
C PHE A 239 8.41 -16.03 -10.92
N MET A 240 7.08 -16.06 -11.12
CA MET A 240 6.19 -14.93 -10.86
C MET A 240 6.28 -14.48 -9.41
N GLY A 241 6.25 -15.40 -8.44
CA GLY A 241 6.38 -15.09 -7.02
C GLY A 241 7.72 -14.44 -6.68
N VAL A 242 8.80 -14.99 -7.21
CA VAL A 242 10.17 -14.48 -7.01
C VAL A 242 10.32 -13.07 -7.61
N GLN A 243 9.79 -12.81 -8.80
CA GLN A 243 9.79 -11.49 -9.42
C GLN A 243 9.09 -10.45 -8.54
N ASN A 244 7.92 -10.77 -7.98
CA ASN A 244 7.22 -9.88 -7.06
C ASN A 244 8.05 -9.55 -5.81
N ILE A 245 8.77 -10.54 -5.25
CA ILE A 245 9.70 -10.34 -4.13
C ILE A 245 10.86 -9.44 -4.54
N ILE A 246 11.47 -9.68 -5.71
CA ILE A 246 12.57 -8.87 -6.23
C ILE A 246 12.13 -7.41 -6.38
N TYR A 247 11.00 -7.13 -7.02
CA TYR A 247 10.51 -5.76 -7.19
C TYR A 247 10.22 -5.07 -5.86
N MET A 248 9.68 -5.80 -4.88
CA MET A 248 9.45 -5.26 -3.53
C MET A 248 10.79 -4.92 -2.85
N CYS A 249 11.78 -5.81 -2.91
CA CYS A 249 13.12 -5.55 -2.36
C CYS A 249 13.79 -4.37 -3.07
N VAL A 250 13.70 -4.31 -4.40
CA VAL A 250 14.23 -3.20 -5.21
C VAL A 250 13.66 -1.86 -4.79
N LEU A 251 12.34 -1.79 -4.55
CA LEU A 251 11.68 -0.58 -4.07
C LEU A 251 12.26 -0.15 -2.71
N PHE A 252 12.32 -1.05 -1.75
CA PHE A 252 12.81 -0.75 -0.41
C PHE A 252 14.30 -0.40 -0.38
N LEU A 253 15.13 -1.12 -1.14
CA LEU A 253 16.56 -0.81 -1.26
C LEU A 253 16.79 0.55 -1.92
N THR A 254 15.98 0.92 -2.91
CA THR A 254 16.02 2.25 -3.52
C THR A 254 15.63 3.34 -2.50
N LEU A 255 14.59 3.12 -1.69
CA LEU A 255 14.23 4.04 -0.61
C LEU A 255 15.35 4.18 0.42
N GLN A 256 16.01 3.08 0.79
CA GLN A 256 17.18 3.12 1.68
C GLN A 256 18.36 3.88 1.05
N GLY A 257 18.62 3.69 -0.23
CA GLY A 257 19.65 4.44 -0.95
C GLY A 257 19.37 5.95 -0.95
N PHE A 258 18.15 6.36 -1.20
CA PHE A 258 17.76 7.78 -1.03
C PHE A 258 17.93 8.25 0.41
N SER A 259 17.51 7.45 1.40
CA SER A 259 17.70 7.76 2.81
C SER A 259 19.17 8.02 3.14
N PHE A 260 20.07 7.18 2.64
CA PHE A 260 21.53 7.34 2.80
C PHE A 260 22.03 8.67 2.19
N ILE A 261 21.55 9.06 1.02
CA ILE A 261 21.94 10.34 0.38
C ILE A 261 21.49 11.53 1.26
N PHE A 262 20.29 11.48 1.82
CA PHE A 262 19.84 12.49 2.78
C PHE A 262 20.67 12.49 4.07
N PHE A 263 21.05 11.31 4.57
CA PHE A 263 21.91 11.17 5.73
C PHE A 263 23.30 11.76 5.49
N TYR A 264 23.93 11.40 4.36
CA TYR A 264 25.26 11.89 3.98
C TYR A 264 25.29 13.42 3.77
N ALA A 265 24.29 13.96 3.07
CA ALA A 265 24.14 15.40 2.91
C ALA A 265 24.03 16.13 4.25
N HIS A 266 23.28 15.57 5.18
CA HIS A 266 23.14 16.12 6.54
C HIS A 266 24.45 16.05 7.32
N LEU A 267 25.18 14.92 7.25
CA LEU A 267 26.45 14.71 7.94
C LEU A 267 27.52 15.70 7.45
N LYS A 268 27.52 16.00 6.16
CA LYS A 268 28.49 16.93 5.51
C LYS A 268 28.04 18.41 5.57
N GLY A 269 26.91 18.72 6.19
CA GLY A 269 26.39 20.08 6.25
C GLY A 269 25.93 20.65 4.89
N ILE A 270 25.70 19.78 3.90
CA ILE A 270 25.24 20.15 2.56
C ILE A 270 23.78 20.60 2.64
N SER A 271 23.41 21.61 1.84
CA SER A 271 22.02 22.08 1.75
C SER A 271 21.02 20.95 1.50
N LYS A 272 19.86 21.01 2.16
CA LYS A 272 18.74 20.08 1.95
C LYS A 272 18.21 20.06 0.51
N ALA A 273 18.50 21.10 -0.27
CA ALA A 273 18.13 21.16 -1.68
C ALA A 273 18.86 20.10 -2.51
N PHE A 274 20.12 19.80 -2.19
CA PHE A 274 20.92 18.83 -2.93
C PHE A 274 20.31 17.43 -3.00
N PRO A 275 20.00 16.75 -1.89
CA PRO A 275 19.37 15.43 -1.96
C PRO A 275 17.98 15.45 -2.60
N ILE A 276 17.22 16.54 -2.47
CA ILE A 276 15.91 16.69 -3.14
C ILE A 276 16.08 16.77 -4.65
N ILE A 277 17.00 17.60 -5.13
CA ILE A 277 17.31 17.72 -6.56
C ILE A 277 17.80 16.37 -7.09
N PHE A 278 18.66 15.66 -6.33
CA PHE A 278 19.16 14.35 -6.73
C PHE A 278 18.01 13.34 -6.90
N VAL A 279 17.03 13.30 -5.98
CA VAL A 279 15.83 12.46 -6.13
C VAL A 279 15.06 12.82 -7.39
N ILE A 280 14.81 14.12 -7.63
CA ILE A 280 14.08 14.58 -8.83
C ILE A 280 14.82 14.15 -10.11
N VAL A 281 16.12 14.39 -10.18
CA VAL A 281 16.94 13.99 -11.34
C VAL A 281 16.92 12.47 -11.54
N THR A 282 17.00 11.70 -10.44
CA THR A 282 16.91 10.23 -10.51
C THR A 282 15.56 9.75 -11.04
N LEU A 283 14.46 10.42 -10.72
CA LEU A 283 13.14 10.07 -11.23
C LEU A 283 12.95 10.48 -12.70
N ILE A 284 13.63 11.55 -13.16
CA ILE A 284 13.60 11.96 -14.58
C ILE A 284 14.47 11.03 -15.43
N PHE A 285 15.64 10.59 -14.91
CA PHE A 285 16.59 9.72 -15.59
C PHE A 285 16.76 8.38 -14.85
N PRO A 286 15.70 7.52 -14.81
CA PRO A 286 15.70 6.36 -13.95
C PRO A 286 16.69 5.26 -14.35
N PHE A 287 16.96 5.07 -15.63
CA PHE A 287 17.67 3.90 -16.16
C PHE A 287 19.02 3.62 -15.50
N PHE A 288 19.83 4.65 -15.30
CA PHE A 288 21.16 4.50 -14.70
C PHE A 288 21.17 4.86 -13.21
N LEU A 289 20.50 5.98 -12.85
CA LEU A 289 20.59 6.54 -11.51
C LEU A 289 19.86 5.69 -10.46
N LEU A 290 18.73 5.10 -10.78
CA LEU A 290 18.02 4.19 -9.84
C LEU A 290 18.88 2.96 -9.52
N TYR A 291 19.63 2.44 -10.49
CA TYR A 291 20.52 1.32 -10.26
C TYR A 291 21.62 1.67 -9.26
N LEU A 292 22.27 2.84 -9.43
CA LEU A 292 23.27 3.34 -8.48
C LEU A 292 22.70 3.58 -7.09
N VAL A 293 21.52 4.20 -7.00
CA VAL A 293 20.84 4.43 -5.71
C VAL A 293 20.56 3.11 -4.99
N ARG A 294 20.13 2.08 -5.72
CA ARG A 294 19.89 0.74 -5.17
C ARG A 294 21.17 0.11 -4.60
N ILE A 295 22.30 0.21 -5.33
CA ILE A 295 23.59 -0.29 -4.84
C ILE A 295 23.97 0.39 -3.53
N ILE A 296 23.83 1.72 -3.47
CA ILE A 296 24.07 2.49 -2.24
C ILE A 296 23.13 2.02 -1.11
N GLY A 297 21.91 1.62 -1.44
CA GLY A 297 20.95 1.10 -0.47
C GLY A 297 21.28 -0.31 0.07
N ILE A 298 22.16 -1.06 -0.60
CA ILE A 298 22.64 -2.38 -0.12
C ILE A 298 23.80 -2.22 0.87
N ILE A 299 24.60 -1.17 0.74
CA ILE A 299 25.75 -0.86 1.60
C ILE A 299 25.31 -0.24 2.91
#